data_a4afa16c0e32d119d1fb261d7b30239c
#
_entry.id   a4afa16c0e32d119d1fb261d7b30239c
#
_cell.length_a   1.000
_cell.length_b   1.000
_cell.length_c   1.000
_cell.angle_alpha   90.00
_cell.angle_beta   90.00
_cell.angle_gamma   90.00
#
_symmetry.space_group_name_H-M   'P 1'
#
loop_
_entity.id
_entity.type
_entity.pdbx_description
1 polymer ?
#
loop_
_entity_poly.entity_id
_entity_poly.type
_entity_poly.pdbx_seq_one_letter_code
_entity_poly.pdbx_strand_id
1 'polypeptide(L)'
;MIRRHPHVFGDQAQIEQGKPDWDELKKQERVNQGKPQDESALAGVATGLPAMLRARKLQKKASKVNFDWSAIAPVLTKMQEELAELEQAIALHKIDAIEDELGDVLFCAVNIARHAQLDAELALHKANNKFERRFRRVEEIAQQRQLQLTELDEDALEALWQAAKKALADEAHG
;
A
#
# COMPACT_ATOMS: atom_id res chain seq x y z
N MET A 1 -11.86 13.39 25.54
CA MET A 1 -12.61 13.13 24.29
C MET A 1 -13.12 14.43 23.65
N ILE A 2 -13.74 15.32 24.39
CA ILE A 2 -14.27 16.63 23.89
C ILE A 2 -13.19 17.44 23.13
N ARG A 3 -11.95 17.44 23.60
CA ARG A 3 -10.84 18.21 23.04
C ARG A 3 -10.38 17.74 21.63
N ARG A 4 -10.69 16.49 21.24
CA ARG A 4 -10.33 15.91 19.91
C ARG A 4 -11.50 15.83 18.93
N HIS A 5 -12.73 16.01 19.43
CA HIS A 5 -13.94 15.92 18.62
C HIS A 5 -14.90 17.04 19.00
N PRO A 6 -14.49 18.34 18.91
CA PRO A 6 -15.32 19.45 19.29
C PRO A 6 -16.61 19.53 18.48
N HIS A 7 -16.60 19.06 17.22
CA HIS A 7 -17.77 18.97 16.35
C HIS A 7 -18.80 17.91 16.76
N VAL A 8 -18.45 17.01 17.70
CA VAL A 8 -19.37 15.96 18.20
C VAL A 8 -19.83 16.26 19.62
N PHE A 9 -18.96 16.90 20.43
CA PHE A 9 -19.18 17.09 21.87
C PHE A 9 -19.05 18.58 22.33
N GLY A 10 -18.81 19.52 21.40
CA GLY A 10 -18.68 20.95 21.68
C GLY A 10 -19.99 21.69 21.51
N ASP A 11 -19.99 22.99 21.89
CA ASP A 11 -21.13 23.87 21.72
C ASP A 11 -21.50 24.12 20.27
N GLN A 12 -22.76 24.43 19.97
CA GLN A 12 -23.30 24.63 18.62
C GLN A 12 -22.47 25.62 17.78
N ALA A 13 -21.93 26.68 18.40
CA ALA A 13 -21.06 27.65 17.74
C ALA A 13 -19.71 27.05 17.22
N GLN A 14 -19.23 25.96 17.81
CA GLN A 14 -18.02 25.24 17.35
C GLN A 14 -18.33 24.24 16.25
N ILE A 15 -19.57 23.77 16.15
CA ILE A 15 -20.04 22.86 15.12
C ILE A 15 -20.18 23.59 13.77
N GLU A 16 -20.58 24.88 13.79
CA GLU A 16 -20.75 25.69 12.58
C GLU A 16 -19.46 26.15 11.92
N GLN A 17 -18.31 26.08 12.62
CA GLN A 17 -16.98 26.46 12.08
C GLN A 17 -16.32 25.38 11.19
N GLY A 18 -17.01 24.27 10.89
CA GLY A 18 -16.51 23.20 10.04
C GLY A 18 -15.62 22.20 10.77
N LYS A 19 -15.26 21.12 10.07
CA LYS A 19 -14.38 20.09 10.63
C LYS A 19 -13.01 20.69 10.96
N PRO A 20 -12.57 20.65 12.22
CA PRO A 20 -11.27 21.20 12.59
C PRO A 20 -10.17 20.52 11.78
N ASP A 21 -9.20 21.30 11.32
CA ASP A 21 -8.00 20.72 10.71
C ASP A 21 -7.23 19.93 11.79
N TRP A 22 -7.34 18.60 11.70
CA TRP A 22 -6.70 17.68 12.63
C TRP A 22 -5.18 17.85 12.70
N ASP A 23 -4.56 18.35 11.62
CA ASP A 23 -3.13 18.62 11.58
C ASP A 23 -2.80 19.85 12.43
N GLU A 24 -3.64 20.88 12.40
CA GLU A 24 -3.51 22.07 13.26
C GLU A 24 -3.70 21.74 14.75
N LEU A 25 -4.73 20.96 15.08
CA LEU A 25 -4.98 20.52 16.46
C LEU A 25 -3.81 19.69 17.02
N LYS A 26 -3.24 18.79 16.20
CA LYS A 26 -2.04 18.02 16.58
C LYS A 26 -0.80 18.90 16.72
N LYS A 27 -0.67 19.94 15.91
CA LYS A 27 0.43 20.90 16.00
C LYS A 27 0.34 21.68 17.33
N GLN A 28 -0.85 22.16 17.70
CA GLN A 28 -1.06 22.82 18.97
C GLN A 28 -0.84 21.91 20.18
N GLU A 29 -1.30 20.65 20.12
CA GLU A 29 -1.05 19.67 21.19
C GLU A 29 0.46 19.43 21.40
N ARG A 30 1.29 19.41 20.34
CA ARG A 30 2.75 19.25 20.42
C ARG A 30 3.44 20.46 21.05
N VAL A 31 3.04 21.66 20.64
CA VAL A 31 3.53 22.92 21.24
C VAL A 31 3.25 22.92 22.74
N ASN A 32 2.04 22.54 23.14
CA ASN A 32 1.63 22.48 24.55
C ASN A 32 2.38 21.39 25.35
N GLN A 33 2.98 20.40 24.68
CA GLN A 33 3.80 19.35 25.29
C GLN A 33 5.29 19.71 25.35
N GLY A 34 5.69 20.92 24.94
CA GLY A 34 7.10 21.36 24.96
C GLY A 34 8.03 20.59 24.02
N LYS A 35 7.48 19.88 23.00
CA LYS A 35 8.28 19.17 22.00
C LYS A 35 8.83 20.14 20.97
N PRO A 36 10.07 19.92 20.44
CA PRO A 36 10.61 20.73 19.37
C PRO A 36 9.63 20.84 18.22
N GLN A 37 9.45 22.05 17.68
CA GLN A 37 8.56 22.29 16.56
C GLN A 37 9.21 21.75 15.29
N ASP A 38 8.63 20.67 14.74
CA ASP A 38 8.99 20.18 13.41
C ASP A 38 8.17 20.98 12.38
N GLU A 39 8.84 21.85 11.63
CA GLU A 39 8.22 22.74 10.63
C GLU A 39 8.05 22.06 9.27
N SER A 40 8.53 20.84 9.10
CA SER A 40 8.39 20.07 7.85
C SER A 40 6.92 19.87 7.51
N ALA A 41 6.59 19.96 6.22
CA ALA A 41 5.28 19.56 5.71
C ALA A 41 4.95 18.10 6.08
N LEU A 42 5.97 17.27 6.31
CA LEU A 42 5.83 15.86 6.70
C LEU A 42 5.67 15.65 8.21
N ALA A 43 5.72 16.73 9.00
CA ALA A 43 5.61 16.67 10.46
C ALA A 43 4.41 15.84 10.92
N GLY A 44 4.66 14.97 11.91
CA GLY A 44 3.60 14.17 12.53
C GLY A 44 3.31 12.84 11.87
N VAL A 45 4.05 12.44 10.86
CA VAL A 45 4.01 11.06 10.37
C VAL A 45 4.90 10.19 11.25
N ALA A 46 4.27 9.34 12.06
CA ALA A 46 5.01 8.47 12.98
C ALA A 46 5.90 7.48 12.22
N THR A 47 7.13 7.28 12.70
CA THR A 47 8.10 6.36 12.09
C THR A 47 7.75 4.89 12.31
N GLY A 48 7.04 4.55 13.39
CA GLY A 48 6.64 3.17 13.73
C GLY A 48 5.36 2.69 13.05
N LEU A 49 4.85 3.38 12.03
CA LEU A 49 3.71 2.90 11.24
C LEU A 49 4.12 1.77 10.30
N PRO A 50 3.19 0.85 9.94
CA PRO A 50 3.39 -0.08 8.84
C PRO A 50 3.84 0.68 7.57
N ALA A 51 4.78 0.10 6.82
CA ALA A 51 5.51 0.82 5.77
C ALA A 51 4.59 1.42 4.70
N MET A 52 3.61 0.66 4.19
CA MET A 52 2.67 1.15 3.17
C MET A 52 1.77 2.27 3.71
N LEU A 53 1.31 2.14 4.96
CA LEU A 53 0.52 3.19 5.59
C LEU A 53 1.35 4.47 5.82
N ARG A 54 2.63 4.31 6.19
CA ARG A 54 3.56 5.43 6.35
C ARG A 54 3.80 6.12 5.01
N ALA A 55 4.11 5.38 3.94
CA ALA A 55 4.28 5.90 2.59
C ALA A 55 3.05 6.71 2.13
N ARG A 56 1.84 6.15 2.27
CA ARG A 56 0.59 6.86 1.96
C ARG A 56 0.45 8.17 2.71
N LYS A 57 0.79 8.20 4.02
CA LYS A 57 0.71 9.42 4.84
C LYS A 57 1.73 10.46 4.44
N LEU A 58 2.97 10.05 4.11
CA LEU A 58 4.01 10.93 3.61
C LEU A 58 3.57 11.57 2.29
N GLN A 59 3.13 10.78 1.32
CA GLN A 59 2.64 11.26 0.02
C GLN A 59 1.44 12.22 0.18
N LYS A 60 0.48 11.88 1.05
CA LYS A 60 -0.67 12.76 1.35
C LYS A 60 -0.25 14.08 2.00
N LYS A 61 0.81 14.09 2.81
CA LYS A 61 1.35 15.31 3.40
C LYS A 61 2.06 16.16 2.35
N ALA A 62 2.88 15.54 1.49
CA ALA A 62 3.56 16.20 0.38
C ALA A 62 2.56 16.85 -0.60
N SER A 63 1.47 16.17 -0.91
CA SER A 63 0.44 16.70 -1.82
C SER A 63 -0.24 17.98 -1.30
N LYS A 64 -0.30 18.21 0.03
CA LYS A 64 -0.86 19.44 0.61
C LYS A 64 -0.02 20.68 0.33
N VAL A 65 1.24 20.52 -0.02
CA VAL A 65 2.16 21.60 -0.41
C VAL A 65 2.45 21.58 -1.92
N ASN A 66 1.54 21.03 -2.70
CA ASN A 66 1.62 20.90 -4.16
C ASN A 66 2.78 20.03 -4.67
N PHE A 67 3.40 19.22 -3.80
CA PHE A 67 4.38 18.23 -4.21
C PHE A 67 3.69 16.90 -4.53
N ASP A 68 3.06 16.87 -5.71
CA ASP A 68 2.30 15.72 -6.20
C ASP A 68 2.15 15.77 -7.73
N TRP A 69 1.89 14.62 -8.35
CA TRP A 69 1.49 14.56 -9.74
C TRP A 69 0.01 14.97 -9.90
N SER A 70 -0.28 15.65 -11.01
CA SER A 70 -1.64 16.11 -11.31
C SER A 70 -2.61 14.99 -11.71
N ALA A 71 -2.07 13.81 -12.10
CA ALA A 71 -2.85 12.67 -12.56
C ALA A 71 -2.12 11.34 -12.28
N ILE A 72 -2.82 10.22 -12.45
CA ILE A 72 -2.26 8.89 -12.27
C ILE A 72 -1.27 8.48 -13.38
N ALA A 73 -1.44 9.00 -14.61
CA ALA A 73 -0.59 8.61 -15.74
C ALA A 73 0.90 8.90 -15.53
N PRO A 74 1.34 10.09 -15.06
CA PRO A 74 2.73 10.32 -14.70
C PRO A 74 3.25 9.38 -13.60
N VAL A 75 2.41 8.96 -12.65
CA VAL A 75 2.81 8.01 -11.62
C VAL A 75 3.10 6.63 -12.22
N LEU A 76 2.31 6.20 -13.21
CA LEU A 76 2.56 4.96 -13.94
C LEU A 76 3.85 5.03 -14.75
N THR A 77 4.16 6.18 -15.36
CA THR A 77 5.44 6.39 -16.06
C THR A 77 6.60 6.27 -15.08
N LYS A 78 6.50 6.92 -13.92
CA LYS A 78 7.56 6.82 -12.89
C LYS A 78 7.74 5.38 -12.40
N MET A 79 6.65 4.62 -12.22
CA MET A 79 6.73 3.20 -11.89
C MET A 79 7.52 2.39 -12.92
N GLN A 80 7.38 2.70 -14.21
CA GLN A 80 8.14 2.05 -15.29
C GLN A 80 9.63 2.40 -15.23
N GLU A 81 9.95 3.65 -14.87
CA GLU A 81 11.34 4.08 -14.65
C GLU A 81 11.97 3.30 -13.49
N GLU A 82 11.31 3.23 -12.32
CA GLU A 82 11.80 2.49 -11.15
C GLU A 82 11.99 0.98 -11.46
N LEU A 83 11.08 0.39 -12.24
CA LEU A 83 11.23 -1.00 -12.67
C LEU A 83 12.46 -1.20 -13.56
N ALA A 84 12.75 -0.25 -14.46
CA ALA A 84 13.94 -0.34 -15.33
C ALA A 84 15.25 -0.16 -14.52
N GLU A 85 15.25 0.71 -13.51
CA GLU A 85 16.37 0.91 -12.59
C GLU A 85 16.61 -0.34 -11.73
N LEU A 86 15.53 -0.96 -11.22
CA LEU A 86 15.58 -2.24 -10.52
C LEU A 86 16.15 -3.37 -11.41
N GLU A 87 15.73 -3.46 -12.67
CA GLU A 87 16.27 -4.44 -13.63
C GLU A 87 17.78 -4.24 -13.84
N GLN A 88 18.24 -3.01 -13.94
CA GLN A 88 19.68 -2.70 -14.07
C GLN A 88 20.44 -3.08 -12.80
N ALA A 89 19.91 -2.77 -11.62
CA ALA A 89 20.51 -3.13 -10.33
C ALA A 89 20.67 -4.65 -10.19
N ILE A 90 19.65 -5.42 -10.60
CA ILE A 90 19.66 -6.89 -10.61
C ILE A 90 20.74 -7.41 -11.59
N ALA A 91 20.81 -6.86 -12.81
CA ALA A 91 21.80 -7.27 -13.81
C ALA A 91 23.25 -7.01 -13.35
N LEU A 92 23.44 -5.98 -12.54
CA LEU A 92 24.75 -5.62 -11.95
C LEU A 92 25.05 -6.33 -10.63
N HIS A 93 24.13 -7.15 -10.11
CA HIS A 93 24.22 -7.86 -8.82
C HIS A 93 24.53 -6.93 -7.63
N LYS A 94 24.05 -5.68 -7.64
CA LYS A 94 24.27 -4.69 -6.59
C LYS A 94 23.13 -4.76 -5.56
N ILE A 95 23.34 -5.53 -4.51
CA ILE A 95 22.30 -5.80 -3.50
C ILE A 95 21.70 -4.53 -2.90
N ASP A 96 22.54 -3.57 -2.49
CA ASP A 96 22.06 -2.31 -1.88
C ASP A 96 21.19 -1.49 -2.87
N ALA A 97 21.58 -1.46 -4.16
CA ALA A 97 20.80 -0.79 -5.19
C ALA A 97 19.49 -1.56 -5.48
N ILE A 98 19.50 -2.89 -5.47
CA ILE A 98 18.28 -3.70 -5.63
C ILE A 98 17.28 -3.40 -4.50
N GLU A 99 17.77 -3.26 -3.25
CA GLU A 99 16.91 -2.92 -2.10
C GLU A 99 16.30 -1.51 -2.24
N ASP A 100 17.10 -0.54 -2.69
CA ASP A 100 16.71 0.85 -2.89
C ASP A 100 15.62 0.95 -3.97
N GLU A 101 15.90 0.45 -5.18
CA GLU A 101 14.96 0.49 -6.30
C GLU A 101 13.67 -0.31 -6.04
N LEU A 102 13.78 -1.45 -5.36
CA LEU A 102 12.59 -2.20 -4.92
C LEU A 102 11.73 -1.36 -3.96
N GLY A 103 12.37 -0.60 -3.07
CA GLY A 103 11.71 0.35 -2.19
C GLY A 103 10.92 1.41 -2.96
N ASP A 104 11.52 1.97 -4.02
CA ASP A 104 10.90 2.99 -4.87
C ASP A 104 9.75 2.44 -5.72
N VAL A 105 9.87 1.23 -6.26
CA VAL A 105 8.77 0.50 -6.90
C VAL A 105 7.58 0.35 -5.94
N LEU A 106 7.82 -0.08 -4.69
CA LEU A 106 6.77 -0.22 -3.67
C LEU A 106 6.15 1.14 -3.29
N PHE A 107 6.97 2.19 -3.20
CA PHE A 107 6.50 3.54 -2.92
C PHE A 107 5.62 4.09 -4.05
N CYS A 108 6.00 3.85 -5.32
CA CYS A 108 5.19 4.16 -6.49
C CYS A 108 3.87 3.37 -6.51
N ALA A 109 3.86 2.09 -6.13
CA ALA A 109 2.64 1.30 -6.03
C ALA A 109 1.65 1.90 -5.01
N VAL A 110 2.13 2.37 -3.86
CA VAL A 110 1.30 3.08 -2.87
C VAL A 110 0.76 4.39 -3.45
N ASN A 111 1.54 5.09 -4.26
CA ASN A 111 1.11 6.34 -4.88
C ASN A 111 0.04 6.11 -5.95
N ILE A 112 0.17 5.07 -6.77
CA ILE A 112 -0.87 4.63 -7.72
C ILE A 112 -2.17 4.34 -6.97
N ALA A 113 -2.11 3.58 -5.87
CA ALA A 113 -3.29 3.29 -5.06
C ALA A 113 -3.94 4.58 -4.52
N ARG A 114 -3.14 5.54 -4.06
CA ARG A 114 -3.62 6.84 -3.57
C ARG A 114 -4.33 7.64 -4.64
N HIS A 115 -3.76 7.74 -5.85
CA HIS A 115 -4.38 8.42 -6.99
C HIS A 115 -5.66 7.73 -7.47
N ALA A 116 -5.71 6.40 -7.38
CA ALA A 116 -6.91 5.61 -7.65
C ALA A 116 -7.93 5.62 -6.49
N GLN A 117 -7.67 6.37 -5.41
CA GLN A 117 -8.51 6.42 -4.20
C GLN A 117 -8.69 5.05 -3.52
N LEU A 118 -7.70 4.18 -3.66
CA LEU A 118 -7.65 2.85 -3.05
C LEU A 118 -6.72 2.84 -1.83
N ASP A 119 -6.85 1.79 -1.02
CA ASP A 119 -5.94 1.48 0.06
C ASP A 119 -4.98 0.37 -0.39
N ALA A 120 -3.67 0.68 -0.43
CA ALA A 120 -2.64 -0.25 -0.89
C ALA A 120 -2.52 -1.48 0.02
N GLU A 121 -2.62 -1.28 1.34
CA GLU A 121 -2.59 -2.38 2.33
C GLU A 121 -3.77 -3.34 2.10
N LEU A 122 -4.98 -2.79 1.94
CA LEU A 122 -6.17 -3.59 1.66
C LEU A 122 -6.09 -4.30 0.31
N ALA A 123 -5.50 -3.64 -0.71
CA ALA A 123 -5.31 -4.25 -2.02
C ALA A 123 -4.36 -5.45 -1.94
N LEU A 124 -3.24 -5.32 -1.23
CA LEU A 124 -2.30 -6.41 -0.99
C LEU A 124 -2.92 -7.53 -0.15
N HIS A 125 -3.68 -7.19 0.88
CA HIS A 125 -4.41 -8.19 1.68
C HIS A 125 -5.37 -9.03 0.83
N LYS A 126 -6.12 -8.39 -0.07
CA LYS A 126 -6.98 -9.10 -1.02
C LYS A 126 -6.19 -9.99 -1.99
N ALA A 127 -5.01 -9.55 -2.43
CA ALA A 127 -4.13 -10.35 -3.27
C ALA A 127 -3.61 -11.59 -2.52
N ASN A 128 -3.19 -11.43 -1.25
CA ASN A 128 -2.76 -12.53 -0.39
C ASN A 128 -3.87 -13.58 -0.22
N ASN A 129 -5.08 -13.16 0.13
CA ASN A 129 -6.21 -14.08 0.29
C ASN A 129 -6.57 -14.80 -1.03
N LYS A 130 -6.45 -14.10 -2.15
CA LYS A 130 -6.65 -14.70 -3.48
C LYS A 130 -5.58 -15.74 -3.80
N PHE A 131 -4.31 -15.44 -3.51
CA PHE A 131 -3.21 -16.38 -3.68
C PHE A 131 -3.40 -17.62 -2.81
N GLU A 132 -3.65 -17.44 -1.52
CA GLU A 132 -3.85 -18.53 -0.56
C GLU A 132 -4.99 -19.47 -1.01
N ARG A 133 -6.14 -18.91 -1.37
CA ARG A 133 -7.27 -19.71 -1.86
C ARG A 133 -6.92 -20.51 -3.12
N ARG A 134 -6.19 -19.90 -4.06
CA ARG A 134 -5.76 -20.59 -5.29
C ARG A 134 -4.74 -21.69 -5.00
N PHE A 135 -3.79 -21.42 -4.13
CA PHE A 135 -2.76 -22.38 -3.78
C PHE A 135 -3.36 -23.61 -3.06
N ARG A 136 -4.28 -23.41 -2.13
CA ARG A 136 -5.02 -24.52 -1.51
C ARG A 136 -5.75 -25.36 -2.56
N ARG A 137 -6.32 -24.74 -3.58
CA ARG A 137 -6.94 -25.46 -4.70
C ARG A 137 -5.93 -26.24 -5.54
N VAL A 138 -4.72 -25.71 -5.74
CA VAL A 138 -3.60 -26.46 -6.38
C VAL A 138 -3.28 -27.71 -5.57
N GLU A 139 -3.15 -27.59 -4.25
CA GLU A 139 -2.88 -28.73 -3.37
C GLU A 139 -3.98 -29.82 -3.45
N GLU A 140 -5.24 -29.41 -3.46
CA GLU A 140 -6.39 -30.32 -3.63
C GLU A 140 -6.34 -31.07 -4.97
N ILE A 141 -6.07 -30.35 -6.07
CA ILE A 141 -5.96 -30.95 -7.42
C ILE A 141 -4.77 -31.89 -7.49
N ALA A 142 -3.63 -31.50 -6.94
CA ALA A 142 -2.44 -32.35 -6.90
C ALA A 142 -2.71 -33.63 -6.12
N GLN A 143 -3.35 -33.54 -4.96
CA GLN A 143 -3.74 -34.70 -4.16
C GLN A 143 -4.69 -35.64 -4.93
N GLN A 144 -5.70 -35.10 -5.59
CA GLN A 144 -6.65 -35.88 -6.42
C GLN A 144 -5.93 -36.62 -7.57
N ARG A 145 -4.88 -36.01 -8.12
CA ARG A 145 -4.08 -36.59 -9.20
C ARG A 145 -2.91 -37.42 -8.70
N GLN A 146 -2.75 -37.59 -7.40
CA GLN A 146 -1.63 -38.32 -6.76
C GLN A 146 -0.25 -37.73 -7.15
N LEU A 147 -0.16 -36.41 -7.32
CA LEU A 147 1.05 -35.70 -7.67
C LEU A 147 1.72 -35.11 -6.41
N GLN A 148 3.05 -35.15 -6.38
CA GLN A 148 3.86 -34.49 -5.37
C GLN A 148 4.34 -33.15 -5.94
N LEU A 149 3.92 -32.02 -5.35
CA LEU A 149 4.28 -30.68 -5.86
C LEU A 149 5.79 -30.47 -5.95
N THR A 150 6.54 -31.07 -5.03
CA THR A 150 8.01 -30.99 -4.96
C THR A 150 8.74 -31.73 -6.08
N GLU A 151 8.05 -32.59 -6.81
CA GLU A 151 8.59 -33.40 -7.90
C GLU A 151 8.22 -32.87 -9.29
N LEU A 152 7.39 -31.80 -9.33
CA LEU A 152 6.91 -31.22 -10.56
C LEU A 152 7.87 -30.14 -11.09
N ASP A 153 7.99 -30.06 -12.40
CA ASP A 153 8.65 -28.97 -13.09
C ASP A 153 7.76 -27.72 -13.15
N GLU A 154 8.33 -26.63 -13.65
CA GLU A 154 7.66 -25.33 -13.71
C GLU A 154 6.39 -25.38 -14.58
N ASP A 155 6.43 -26.07 -15.70
CA ASP A 155 5.29 -26.18 -16.63
C ASP A 155 4.12 -26.95 -15.99
N ALA A 156 4.41 -28.04 -15.29
CA ALA A 156 3.40 -28.83 -14.56
C ALA A 156 2.80 -28.04 -13.39
N LEU A 157 3.61 -27.27 -12.65
CA LEU A 157 3.13 -26.38 -11.59
C LEU A 157 2.23 -25.27 -12.15
N GLU A 158 2.61 -24.65 -13.29
CA GLU A 158 1.77 -23.65 -13.95
C GLU A 158 0.45 -24.26 -14.47
N ALA A 159 0.49 -25.47 -15.03
CA ALA A 159 -0.73 -26.17 -15.45
C ALA A 159 -1.70 -26.42 -14.27
N LEU A 160 -1.20 -26.81 -13.09
CA LEU A 160 -2.00 -26.94 -11.88
C LEU A 160 -2.58 -25.59 -11.43
N TRP A 161 -1.78 -24.53 -11.49
CA TRP A 161 -2.21 -23.18 -11.15
C TRP A 161 -3.35 -22.69 -12.05
N GLN A 162 -3.26 -22.93 -13.37
CA GLN A 162 -4.33 -22.58 -14.30
C GLN A 162 -5.59 -23.43 -14.07
N ALA A 163 -5.44 -24.73 -13.77
CA ALA A 163 -6.57 -25.59 -13.41
C ALA A 163 -7.28 -25.09 -12.14
N ALA A 164 -6.53 -24.70 -11.12
CA ALA A 164 -7.09 -24.15 -9.88
C ALA A 164 -7.83 -22.81 -10.12
N LYS A 165 -7.27 -21.92 -10.95
CA LYS A 165 -7.94 -20.67 -11.34
C LYS A 165 -9.28 -20.93 -12.02
N LYS A 166 -9.32 -21.89 -12.95
CA LYS A 166 -10.52 -22.27 -13.68
C LYS A 166 -11.58 -22.86 -12.75
N ALA A 167 -11.20 -23.82 -11.91
CA ALA A 167 -12.14 -24.45 -10.96
C ALA A 167 -12.80 -23.44 -10.04
N LEU A 168 -12.02 -22.49 -9.47
CA LEU A 168 -12.54 -21.44 -8.61
C LEU A 168 -13.42 -20.42 -9.35
N ALA A 169 -13.20 -20.21 -10.65
CA ALA A 169 -14.06 -19.35 -11.46
C ALA A 169 -15.42 -20.03 -11.73
N ASP A 170 -15.41 -21.31 -12.05
CA ASP A 170 -16.62 -22.10 -12.31
C ASP A 170 -17.50 -22.18 -11.04
N GLU A 171 -16.91 -22.37 -9.86
CA GLU A 171 -17.62 -22.36 -8.56
C GLU A 171 -18.27 -21.01 -8.22
N ALA A 172 -17.71 -19.90 -8.69
CA ALA A 172 -18.23 -18.56 -8.42
C ALA A 172 -19.43 -18.18 -9.32
N HIS A 173 -19.68 -18.92 -10.40
CA HIS A 173 -20.74 -18.67 -11.39
C HIS A 173 -21.88 -19.70 -11.37
N GLY A 174 -21.78 -20.73 -10.53
CA GLY A 174 -22.80 -21.75 -10.28
C GLY A 174 -23.53 -21.51 -8.96
#